data_e26bda06352f3ca3b7ec79e4666a2587
#
_entry.id   e26bda06352f3ca3b7ec79e4666a2587
#
_cell.length_a   1.000
_cell.length_b   1.000
_cell.length_c   1.000
_cell.angle_alpha   90.00
_cell.angle_beta   90.00
_cell.angle_gamma   90.00
#
_symmetry.space_group_name_H-M   'P 1'
#
loop_
_entity.id
_entity.type
_entity.pdbx_description
1 polymer ?
#
loop_
_entity_poly.entity_id
_entity_poly.type
_entity_poly.pdbx_seq_one_letter_code
_entity_poly.pdbx_strand_id
1 'polypeptide(L)'
;MAFVNIGFGNIINSKKIVSMLTSDSAPAKRIVASAKEKGNIIDATQGRRTRAVIVCDSHVVLSALMPETITARISDNSIKEDSDYDA
;
A
#
# COMPACT_ATOMS: atom_id res chain seq x y z
N MET A 1 -8.59 13.86 -4.49
CA MET A 1 -7.30 13.46 -3.94
C MET A 1 -7.25 11.97 -3.72
N ALA A 2 -6.07 11.38 -3.94
CA ALA A 2 -5.95 9.94 -4.01
C ALA A 2 -5.21 9.38 -2.79
N PHE A 3 -5.71 9.68 -1.60
CA PHE A 3 -5.14 9.15 -0.37
C PHE A 3 -5.92 7.93 0.11
N VAL A 4 -5.21 6.92 0.56
CA VAL A 4 -5.82 5.68 1.03
C VAL A 4 -5.22 5.29 2.38
N ASN A 5 -6.08 4.87 3.31
CA ASN A 5 -5.68 4.38 4.62
C ASN A 5 -5.26 2.91 4.48
N ILE A 6 -4.03 2.61 4.87
CA ILE A 6 -3.45 1.27 4.78
C ILE A 6 -3.34 0.59 6.14
N GLY A 7 -4.09 1.10 7.12
CA GLY A 7 -4.17 0.51 8.46
C GLY A 7 -3.44 1.34 9.50
N PHE A 8 -3.96 1.30 10.72
CA PHE A 8 -3.37 1.95 11.90
C PHE A 8 -3.10 3.44 11.72
N GLY A 9 -4.00 4.11 10.95
CA GLY A 9 -3.87 5.55 10.72
C GLY A 9 -2.81 5.95 9.71
N ASN A 10 -2.21 4.99 9.03
CA ASN A 10 -1.22 5.29 8.00
C ASN A 10 -1.91 5.56 6.68
N ILE A 11 -1.62 6.71 6.09
CA ILE A 11 -2.27 7.16 4.85
C ILE A 11 -1.19 7.39 3.81
N ILE A 12 -1.40 6.83 2.61
CA ILE A 12 -0.47 7.01 1.50
C ILE A 12 -1.19 7.59 0.30
N ASN A 13 -0.41 8.19 -0.59
CA ASN A 13 -0.94 8.71 -1.86
C ASN A 13 -0.97 7.56 -2.87
N SER A 14 -2.16 7.13 -3.25
CA SER A 14 -2.32 5.99 -4.16
C SER A 14 -1.71 6.24 -5.53
N LYS A 15 -1.53 7.50 -5.92
CA LYS A 15 -0.88 7.84 -7.20
C LYS A 15 0.62 7.53 -7.19
N LYS A 16 1.22 7.34 -6.02
CA LYS A 16 2.63 6.99 -5.89
C LYS A 16 2.87 5.49 -5.85
N ILE A 17 1.81 4.70 -5.86
CA ILE A 17 1.92 3.24 -5.85
C ILE A 17 2.27 2.76 -7.26
N VAL A 18 3.37 2.02 -7.35
CA VAL A 18 3.80 1.39 -8.60
C VAL A 18 3.22 -0.02 -8.72
N SER A 19 3.30 -0.78 -7.64
CA SER A 19 2.75 -2.13 -7.60
C SER A 19 2.46 -2.55 -6.17
N MET A 20 1.70 -3.62 -6.02
CA MET A 20 1.32 -4.15 -4.72
C MET A 20 1.35 -5.66 -4.79
N LEU A 21 2.00 -6.30 -3.83
CA LEU A 21 2.20 -7.75 -3.83
C LEU A 21 1.76 -8.34 -2.50
N THR A 22 1.37 -9.61 -2.53
CA THR A 22 1.18 -10.36 -1.30
C THR A 22 2.54 -10.62 -0.66
N SER A 23 2.60 -10.54 0.66
CA SER A 23 3.87 -10.59 1.39
C SER A 23 4.61 -11.92 1.27
N ASP A 24 3.90 -13.00 0.99
CA ASP A 24 4.48 -14.34 0.93
C ASP A 24 4.98 -14.73 -0.46
N SER A 25 4.81 -13.87 -1.45
CA SER A 25 5.33 -14.14 -2.80
C SER A 25 6.85 -14.00 -2.84
N ALA A 26 7.50 -14.76 -3.72
CA ALA A 26 8.95 -14.67 -3.88
C ALA A 26 9.42 -13.27 -4.32
N PRO A 27 8.75 -12.60 -5.28
CA PRO A 27 9.12 -11.23 -5.63
C PRO A 27 9.01 -10.27 -4.45
N ALA A 28 7.96 -10.41 -3.63
CA ALA A 28 7.76 -9.53 -2.49
C ALA A 28 8.92 -9.66 -1.49
N LYS A 29 9.35 -10.88 -1.22
CA LYS A 29 10.46 -11.12 -0.29
C LYS A 29 11.76 -10.50 -0.78
N ARG A 30 12.04 -10.59 -2.07
CA ARG A 30 13.23 -9.97 -2.67
C ARG A 30 13.17 -8.45 -2.59
N ILE A 31 12.01 -7.87 -2.88
CA ILE A 31 11.82 -6.42 -2.82
C ILE A 31 12.04 -5.90 -1.40
N VAL A 32 11.46 -6.61 -0.41
CA VAL A 32 11.61 -6.21 1.00
C VAL A 32 13.08 -6.28 1.43
N ALA A 33 13.78 -7.36 1.10
CA ALA A 33 15.19 -7.51 1.46
C ALA A 33 16.03 -6.39 0.86
N SER A 34 15.82 -6.07 -0.42
CA SER A 34 16.53 -4.99 -1.10
C SER A 34 16.23 -3.63 -0.47
N ALA A 35 14.96 -3.37 -0.15
CA ALA A 35 14.55 -2.11 0.45
C ALA A 35 15.14 -1.93 1.85
N LYS A 36 15.24 -3.00 2.62
CA LYS A 36 15.87 -2.96 3.94
C LYS A 36 17.35 -2.59 3.85
N GLU A 37 18.05 -3.16 2.89
CA GLU A 37 19.46 -2.84 2.68
C GLU A 37 19.66 -1.38 2.32
N LYS A 38 18.76 -0.80 1.53
CA LYS A 38 18.84 0.58 1.08
C LYS A 38 18.26 1.58 2.07
N GLY A 39 17.60 1.11 3.11
CA GLY A 39 16.94 1.99 4.06
C GLY A 39 15.68 2.65 3.52
N ASN A 40 15.06 2.06 2.50
CA ASN A 40 13.88 2.63 1.83
C ASN A 40 12.58 1.97 2.27
N ILE A 41 12.55 1.34 3.43
CA ILE A 41 11.38 0.62 3.87
C ILE A 41 10.62 1.39 4.94
N ILE A 42 9.28 1.40 4.84
CA ILE A 42 8.40 2.00 5.83
C ILE A 42 7.51 0.88 6.35
N ASP A 43 7.62 0.59 7.64
CA ASP A 43 6.82 -0.46 8.28
C ASP A 43 5.58 0.17 8.92
N ALA A 44 4.42 -0.05 8.30
CA ALA A 44 3.15 0.48 8.78
C ALA A 44 2.29 -0.62 9.43
N THR A 45 2.90 -1.72 9.86
CA THR A 45 2.14 -2.87 10.40
C THR A 45 1.87 -2.80 11.89
N GLN A 46 2.51 -1.88 12.61
CA GLN A 46 2.37 -1.79 14.08
C GLN A 46 2.67 -3.11 14.78
N GLY A 47 3.71 -3.81 14.31
CA GLY A 47 4.09 -5.10 14.88
C GLY A 47 3.22 -6.27 14.46
N ARG A 48 2.21 -6.03 13.63
CA ARG A 48 1.36 -7.10 13.10
C ARG A 48 2.03 -7.76 11.90
N ARG A 49 1.49 -8.91 11.50
CA ARG A 49 2.01 -9.63 10.34
C ARG A 49 1.83 -8.79 9.08
N THR A 50 2.89 -8.70 8.28
CA THR A 50 2.82 -8.05 6.97
C THR A 50 1.96 -8.89 6.03
N ARG A 51 0.94 -8.26 5.44
CA ARG A 51 0.06 -8.91 4.46
C ARG A 51 0.26 -8.37 3.06
N ALA A 52 0.63 -7.10 2.94
CA ALA A 52 0.83 -6.45 1.65
C ALA A 52 2.18 -5.75 1.63
N VAL A 53 2.86 -5.84 0.49
CA VAL A 53 4.07 -5.10 0.19
C VAL A 53 3.71 -4.10 -0.91
N ILE A 54 3.77 -2.81 -0.58
CA ILE A 54 3.36 -1.74 -1.48
C ILE A 54 4.62 -1.06 -2.01
N VAL A 55 4.85 -1.20 -3.32
CA VAL A 55 6.01 -0.58 -3.96
C VAL A 55 5.60 0.80 -4.46
N CYS A 56 6.22 1.83 -3.89
CA CYS A 56 5.99 3.22 -4.27
C CYS A 56 7.21 3.76 -5.04
N ASP A 57 7.10 5.01 -5.50
CA ASP A 57 8.17 5.63 -6.30
C ASP A 57 9.54 5.59 -5.63
N SER A 58 9.59 5.89 -4.33
CA SER A 58 10.86 6.02 -3.62
C SER A 58 11.02 5.06 -2.44
N HIS A 59 9.95 4.42 -2.01
CA HIS A 59 9.94 3.59 -0.81
C HIS A 59 9.08 2.35 -0.99
N VAL A 60 9.33 1.36 -0.15
CA VAL A 60 8.51 0.16 -0.04
C VAL A 60 7.80 0.22 1.31
N VAL A 61 6.48 0.08 1.29
CA VAL A 61 5.64 0.20 2.49
C VAL A 61 5.05 -1.17 2.82
N LEU A 62 5.19 -1.57 4.08
CA LEU A 62 4.62 -2.82 4.59
C LEU A 62 3.30 -2.52 5.29
N SER A 63 2.24 -3.25 4.93
CA SER A 63 0.91 -3.06 5.52
C SER A 63 0.41 -4.37 6.13
N ALA A 64 -0.35 -4.25 7.21
CA ALA A 64 -1.05 -5.38 7.82
C ALA A 64 -2.37 -5.71 7.14
N LEU A 65 -2.80 -4.87 6.19
CA LEU A 65 -4.00 -5.14 5.40
C LEU A 65 -3.67 -5.99 4.19
N MET A 66 -4.64 -6.80 3.76
CA MET A 66 -4.48 -7.58 2.53
C MET A 66 -4.48 -6.65 1.31
N PRO A 67 -3.77 -7.02 0.24
CA PRO A 67 -3.78 -6.20 -0.99
C PRO A 67 -5.18 -5.94 -1.52
N GLU A 68 -6.07 -6.93 -1.45
CA GLU A 68 -7.44 -6.79 -1.92
C GLU A 68 -8.19 -5.69 -1.16
N THR A 69 -7.94 -5.61 0.16
CA THR A 69 -8.57 -4.58 1.00
C THR A 69 -8.12 -3.19 0.58
N ILE A 70 -6.83 -3.03 0.35
CA ILE A 70 -6.26 -1.74 -0.05
C ILE A 70 -6.78 -1.35 -1.44
N THR A 71 -6.79 -2.29 -2.36
CA THR A 71 -7.27 -2.07 -3.73
C THR A 71 -8.74 -1.66 -3.71
N ALA A 72 -9.55 -2.30 -2.88
CA ALA A 72 -10.96 -1.95 -2.75
C ALA A 72 -11.14 -0.52 -2.22
N ARG A 73 -10.33 -0.11 -1.27
CA ARG A 73 -10.38 1.26 -0.73
C ARG A 73 -10.01 2.29 -1.77
N ILE A 74 -9.02 2.00 -2.61
CA ILE A 74 -8.64 2.89 -3.71
C ILE A 74 -9.80 3.02 -4.71
N SER A 75 -10.40 1.90 -5.10
CA SER A 75 -11.54 1.88 -6.03
C SER A 75 -12.75 2.62 -5.46
N ASP A 76 -13.05 2.41 -4.18
CA ASP A 76 -14.16 3.10 -3.52
C ASP A 76 -13.96 4.61 -3.52
N ASN A 77 -12.75 5.07 -3.25
CA ASN A 77 -12.45 6.50 -3.28
C ASN A 77 -12.64 7.08 -4.68
N SER A 78 -12.22 6.35 -5.71
CA SER A 78 -12.39 6.76 -7.09
C SER A 78 -13.87 6.84 -7.46
N ILE A 79 -14.66 5.84 -7.05
CA ILE A 79 -16.09 5.80 -7.30
C ILE A 79 -16.79 6.98 -6.60
N LYS A 80 -16.42 7.27 -5.37
CA LYS A 80 -16.99 8.38 -4.62
C LYS A 80 -16.69 9.72 -5.27
N GLU A 81 -15.49 9.92 -5.77
CA GLU A 81 -15.11 11.12 -6.49
C GLU A 81 -15.97 11.30 -7.73
N ASP A 82 -16.18 10.24 -8.49
CA ASP A 82 -17.01 10.26 -9.67
C ASP A 82 -18.46 10.60 -9.32
N SER A 83 -18.97 10.02 -8.22
CA SER A 83 -20.34 10.29 -7.76
C SER A 83 -20.53 11.75 -7.38
N ASP A 84 -19.53 12.35 -6.76
CA ASP A 84 -19.59 13.77 -6.39
C ASP A 84 -19.70 14.67 -7.62
N TYR A 85 -19.04 14.32 -8.71
CA TYR A 85 -19.13 15.07 -9.97
C TYR A 85 -20.49 14.90 -10.63
N ASP A 86 -21.10 13.75 -10.50
CA ASP A 86 -22.38 13.45 -11.12
C ASP A 86 -23.55 14.03 -10.33
N ALA A 87 -23.32 14.35 -9.10
CA ALA A 87 -24.34 14.96 -8.26
C ALA A 87 -24.55 16.43 -8.59
#